data_23ccf81263a13e6be1953ee4cfda6cdd
#
_entry.id   23ccf81263a13e6be1953ee4cfda6cdd
#
_cell.length_a   1.000
_cell.length_b   1.000
_cell.length_c   1.000
_cell.angle_alpha   90.00
_cell.angle_beta   90.00
_cell.angle_gamma   90.00
#
_symmetry.space_group_name_H-M   'P 1'
#
loop_
_entity.id
_entity.type
_entity.pdbx_description
1 polymer ?
#
loop_
_entity_poly.entity_id
_entity_poly.type
_entity_poly.pdbx_seq_one_letter_code
_entity_poly.pdbx_strand_id
1 'polypeptide(L)'
;LAIPVGIVPITLQTLAIGLIATLLQPRESFFALLIYLVLGAVGLPVYAGGASGIGALFGPTGGFLFSFVLVAPLLSYFLKKTERKFFSILLTNLLAQFLILVLGTVWLKFFIDAPWGTAFGIGFAPFILGAIIKAVIVAAVGVALLDILFKTNPYFSK
;
A
#
# COMPACT_ATOMS: atom_id res chain seq x y z
N LEU A 1 11.57 -3.57 5.97
CA LEU A 1 11.36 -4.46 7.11
C LEU A 1 10.17 -5.38 6.83
N ALA A 2 10.33 -6.67 7.03
CA ALA A 2 9.27 -7.66 6.92
C ALA A 2 9.33 -8.61 8.13
N ILE A 3 8.18 -8.87 8.74
CA ILE A 3 8.06 -9.82 9.85
C ILE A 3 7.29 -11.03 9.30
N PRO A 4 7.90 -12.21 9.24
CA PRO A 4 7.23 -13.41 8.74
C PRO A 4 6.13 -13.86 9.73
N VAL A 5 4.88 -13.85 9.27
CA VAL A 5 3.72 -14.31 10.05
C VAL A 5 2.93 -15.32 9.21
N GLY A 6 3.60 -16.39 8.80
CA GLY A 6 3.04 -17.38 7.89
C GLY A 6 3.25 -17.05 6.41
N ILE A 7 2.24 -17.32 5.56
CA ILE A 7 2.34 -17.18 4.10
C ILE A 7 2.46 -15.71 3.66
N VAL A 8 1.80 -14.81 4.38
CA VAL A 8 1.82 -13.36 4.10
C VAL A 8 2.59 -12.65 5.21
N PRO A 9 3.72 -12.00 4.91
CA PRO A 9 4.49 -11.27 5.93
C PRO A 9 3.86 -9.92 6.28
N ILE A 10 4.01 -9.47 7.52
CA ILE A 10 3.71 -8.09 7.90
C ILE A 10 4.88 -7.21 7.45
N THR A 11 4.59 -6.17 6.66
CA THR A 11 5.62 -5.30 6.08
C THR A 11 5.32 -3.81 6.28
N LEU A 12 6.33 -2.98 6.09
CA LEU A 12 6.19 -1.52 6.00
C LEU A 12 5.83 -1.02 4.59
N GLN A 13 5.66 -1.93 3.61
CA GLN A 13 5.32 -1.56 2.23
C GLN A 13 4.08 -0.68 2.14
N THR A 14 2.99 -1.08 2.81
CA THR A 14 1.74 -0.32 2.78
C THR A 14 1.83 1.04 3.47
N LEU A 15 2.76 1.23 4.40
CA LEU A 15 3.08 2.55 4.96
C LEU A 15 3.74 3.43 3.88
N ALA A 16 4.76 2.92 3.19
CA ALA A 16 5.43 3.63 2.10
C ALA A 16 4.45 3.97 0.97
N ILE A 17 3.57 3.05 0.61
CA ILE A 17 2.52 3.25 -0.41
C ILE A 17 1.55 4.35 0.02
N GLY A 18 1.12 4.35 1.27
CA GLY A 18 0.28 5.39 1.83
C GLY A 18 0.93 6.78 1.76
N LEU A 19 2.23 6.88 2.07
CA LEU A 19 3.00 8.13 1.93
C LEU A 19 3.13 8.57 0.47
N ILE A 20 3.50 7.66 -0.45
CA ILE A 20 3.59 7.94 -1.89
C ILE A 20 2.26 8.51 -2.39
N ALA A 21 1.16 7.84 -2.09
CA ALA A 21 -0.16 8.26 -2.53
C ALA A 21 -0.65 9.56 -1.85
N THR A 22 -0.19 9.84 -0.63
CA THR A 22 -0.50 11.08 0.08
C THR A 22 0.27 12.28 -0.48
N LEU A 23 1.51 12.08 -0.90
CA LEU A 23 2.39 13.15 -1.35
C LEU A 23 2.30 13.39 -2.86
N LEU A 24 2.20 12.34 -3.68
CA LEU A 24 2.23 12.44 -5.13
C LEU A 24 0.83 12.63 -5.76
N GLN A 25 0.81 13.09 -7.00
CA GLN A 25 -0.39 13.15 -7.82
C GLN A 25 -0.81 11.72 -8.27
N PRO A 26 -2.09 11.48 -8.64
CA PRO A 26 -2.58 10.14 -9.00
C PRO A 26 -1.76 9.46 -10.09
N ARG A 27 -1.40 10.20 -11.14
CA ARG A 27 -0.60 9.68 -12.24
C ARG A 27 0.81 9.27 -11.80
N GLU A 28 1.43 10.06 -10.96
CA GLU A 28 2.78 9.80 -10.45
C GLU A 28 2.80 8.65 -9.46
N SER A 29 1.79 8.55 -8.59
CA SER A 29 1.60 7.41 -7.70
C SER A 29 1.46 6.11 -8.48
N PHE A 30 0.69 6.13 -9.59
CA PHE A 30 0.55 4.98 -10.48
C PHE A 30 1.90 4.55 -11.06
N PHE A 31 2.63 5.48 -11.68
CA PHE A 31 3.92 5.16 -12.30
C PHE A 31 4.98 4.76 -11.28
N ALA A 32 5.02 5.40 -10.11
CA ALA A 32 5.96 5.03 -9.04
C ALA A 32 5.77 3.56 -8.61
N LEU A 33 4.51 3.14 -8.42
CA LEU A 33 4.23 1.76 -8.02
C LEU A 33 4.31 0.76 -9.18
N LEU A 34 4.03 1.19 -10.40
CA LEU A 34 4.27 0.37 -11.59
C LEU A 34 5.77 0.09 -11.76
N ILE A 35 6.62 1.11 -11.63
CA ILE A 35 8.09 0.96 -11.66
C ILE A 35 8.54 0.02 -10.53
N TYR A 36 8.02 0.20 -9.32
CA TYR A 36 8.32 -0.70 -8.20
C TYR A 36 7.99 -2.17 -8.53
N LEU A 37 6.83 -2.47 -9.13
CA LEU A 37 6.49 -3.82 -9.56
C LEU A 37 7.43 -4.34 -10.65
N VAL A 38 7.73 -3.51 -11.65
CA VAL A 38 8.64 -3.90 -12.74
C VAL A 38 10.04 -4.20 -12.21
N LEU A 39 10.57 -3.36 -11.33
CA LEU A 39 11.89 -3.58 -10.71
C LEU A 39 11.94 -4.91 -9.94
N GLY A 40 10.89 -5.21 -9.17
CA GLY A 40 10.79 -6.50 -8.50
C GLY A 40 10.66 -7.68 -9.47
N ALA A 41 9.86 -7.53 -10.53
CA ALA A 41 9.65 -8.58 -11.53
C ALA A 41 10.94 -8.94 -12.31
N VAL A 42 11.79 -7.96 -12.59
CA VAL A 42 13.09 -8.19 -13.26
C VAL A 42 14.19 -8.71 -12.33
N GLY A 43 13.88 -8.92 -11.05
CA GLY A 43 14.78 -9.60 -10.11
C GLY A 43 15.41 -8.74 -9.03
N LEU A 44 15.11 -7.43 -8.95
CA LEU A 44 15.57 -6.62 -7.83
C LEU A 44 14.84 -7.01 -6.54
N PRO A 45 15.54 -7.19 -5.40
CA PRO A 45 14.97 -7.67 -4.14
C PRO A 45 14.16 -6.56 -3.41
N VAL A 46 13.10 -6.05 -4.06
CA VAL A 46 12.29 -4.92 -3.56
C VAL A 46 10.96 -5.35 -2.95
N TYR A 47 10.55 -6.61 -3.11
CA TYR A 47 9.33 -7.13 -2.51
C TYR A 47 9.53 -7.52 -1.04
N ALA A 48 8.46 -7.93 -0.38
CA ALA A 48 8.48 -8.30 1.02
C ALA A 48 9.57 -9.36 1.32
N GLY A 49 10.38 -9.13 2.37
CA GLY A 49 11.45 -10.05 2.77
C GLY A 49 12.61 -10.14 1.78
N GLY A 50 12.75 -9.21 0.84
CA GLY A 50 13.78 -9.25 -0.20
C GLY A 50 13.42 -10.17 -1.37
N ALA A 51 12.17 -10.58 -1.49
CA ALA A 51 11.69 -11.36 -2.62
C ALA A 51 11.74 -10.56 -3.93
N SER A 52 11.83 -11.28 -5.04
CA SER A 52 11.89 -10.72 -6.38
C SER A 52 11.48 -11.75 -7.44
N GLY A 53 11.38 -11.27 -8.66
CA GLY A 53 11.07 -12.09 -9.83
C GLY A 53 9.58 -12.25 -10.10
N ILE A 54 9.27 -12.72 -11.29
CA ILE A 54 7.90 -12.95 -11.76
C ILE A 54 7.18 -13.97 -10.87
N GLY A 55 7.89 -14.98 -10.35
CA GLY A 55 7.33 -15.97 -9.43
C GLY A 55 6.79 -15.38 -8.13
N ALA A 56 7.44 -14.36 -7.58
CA ALA A 56 6.95 -13.64 -6.41
C ALA A 56 5.71 -12.78 -6.73
N LEU A 57 5.68 -12.19 -7.93
CA LEU A 57 4.55 -11.37 -8.41
C LEU A 57 3.28 -12.21 -8.62
N PHE A 58 3.42 -13.43 -9.12
CA PHE A 58 2.30 -14.37 -9.30
C PHE A 58 2.19 -15.41 -8.17
N GLY A 59 2.92 -15.22 -7.08
CA GLY A 59 2.84 -16.02 -5.87
C GLY A 59 1.65 -15.66 -4.96
N PRO A 60 1.60 -16.22 -3.74
CA PRO A 60 0.49 -16.02 -2.81
C PRO A 60 0.28 -14.56 -2.39
N THR A 61 1.33 -13.74 -2.43
CA THR A 61 1.28 -12.31 -2.10
C THR A 61 1.06 -11.40 -3.31
N GLY A 62 0.93 -11.96 -4.51
CA GLY A 62 0.81 -11.20 -5.76
C GLY A 62 -0.38 -10.24 -5.77
N GLY A 63 -1.53 -10.66 -5.25
CA GLY A 63 -2.73 -9.83 -5.16
C GLY A 63 -2.52 -8.56 -4.33
N PHE A 64 -1.72 -8.63 -3.28
CA PHE A 64 -1.33 -7.43 -2.51
C PHE A 64 -0.47 -6.50 -3.36
N LEU A 65 0.51 -7.04 -4.10
CA LEU A 65 1.39 -6.26 -4.97
C LEU A 65 0.62 -5.57 -6.09
N PHE A 66 -0.29 -6.27 -6.77
CA PHE A 66 -1.16 -5.66 -7.81
C PHE A 66 -2.10 -4.61 -7.22
N SER A 67 -2.64 -4.85 -6.03
CA SER A 67 -3.52 -3.89 -5.36
C SER A 67 -2.83 -2.55 -5.10
N PHE A 68 -1.53 -2.53 -4.86
CA PHE A 68 -0.76 -1.30 -4.64
C PHE A 68 -0.85 -0.34 -5.82
N VAL A 69 -0.67 -0.85 -7.04
CA VAL A 69 -0.75 -0.04 -8.28
C VAL A 69 -2.15 0.48 -8.54
N LEU A 70 -3.18 -0.25 -8.10
CA LEU A 70 -4.57 0.16 -8.29
C LEU A 70 -5.04 1.14 -7.20
N VAL A 71 -4.71 0.86 -5.94
CA VAL A 71 -5.25 1.59 -4.79
C VAL A 71 -4.53 2.92 -4.57
N ALA A 72 -3.21 3.00 -4.79
CA ALA A 72 -2.47 4.23 -4.53
C ALA A 72 -2.91 5.43 -5.39
N PRO A 73 -3.10 5.30 -6.72
CA PRO A 73 -3.60 6.41 -7.52
C PRO A 73 -5.04 6.78 -7.15
N LEU A 74 -5.86 5.80 -6.75
CA LEU A 74 -7.22 6.04 -6.28
C LEU A 74 -7.20 6.87 -4.97
N LEU A 75 -6.38 6.49 -4.00
CA LEU A 75 -6.18 7.23 -2.76
C LEU A 75 -5.68 8.66 -3.04
N SER A 76 -4.68 8.81 -3.89
CA SER A 76 -4.15 10.11 -4.29
C SER A 76 -5.22 10.98 -4.95
N TYR A 77 -6.09 10.40 -5.79
CA TYR A 77 -7.20 11.09 -6.43
C TYR A 77 -8.21 11.63 -5.41
N PHE A 78 -8.59 10.81 -4.42
CA PHE A 78 -9.47 11.27 -3.34
C PHE A 78 -8.83 12.37 -2.50
N LEU A 79 -7.56 12.23 -2.16
CA LEU A 79 -6.82 13.25 -1.40
C LEU A 79 -6.63 14.55 -2.17
N LYS A 80 -6.53 14.50 -3.51
CA LYS A 80 -6.50 15.70 -4.35
C LYS A 80 -7.81 16.51 -4.26
N LYS A 81 -8.94 15.84 -4.03
CA LYS A 81 -10.26 16.49 -3.89
C LYS A 81 -10.54 17.00 -2.49
N THR A 82 -9.71 16.63 -1.52
CA THR A 82 -9.79 17.08 -0.13
C THR A 82 -8.62 18.01 0.19
N GLU A 83 -8.69 18.73 1.30
CA GLU A 83 -7.63 19.66 1.70
C GLU A 83 -6.37 18.98 2.28
N ARG A 84 -6.21 17.67 2.10
CA ARG A 84 -5.10 16.86 2.65
C ARG A 84 -4.82 17.10 4.14
N LYS A 85 -5.89 17.37 4.92
CA LYS A 85 -5.81 17.50 6.38
C LYS A 85 -5.65 16.12 7.02
N PHE A 86 -5.20 16.09 8.26
CA PHE A 86 -4.95 14.86 9.03
C PHE A 86 -6.09 13.85 8.93
N PHE A 87 -7.34 14.25 9.19
CA PHE A 87 -8.49 13.33 9.15
C PHE A 87 -8.80 12.82 7.72
N SER A 88 -8.64 13.66 6.70
CA SER A 88 -8.81 13.23 5.30
C SER A 88 -7.75 12.20 4.92
N ILE A 89 -6.49 12.43 5.28
CA ILE A 89 -5.40 11.50 5.03
C ILE A 89 -5.65 10.20 5.81
N LEU A 90 -6.02 10.29 7.09
CA LEU A 90 -6.29 9.11 7.92
C LEU A 90 -7.40 8.24 7.35
N LEU A 91 -8.57 8.82 7.07
CA LEU A 91 -9.73 8.06 6.55
C LEU A 91 -9.44 7.45 5.19
N THR A 92 -8.81 8.21 4.29
CA THR A 92 -8.50 7.70 2.95
C THR A 92 -7.44 6.60 3.01
N ASN A 93 -6.44 6.71 3.90
CA ASN A 93 -5.46 5.64 4.11
C ASN A 93 -6.07 4.41 4.78
N LEU A 94 -6.99 4.56 5.73
CA LEU A 94 -7.72 3.42 6.30
C LEU A 94 -8.51 2.67 5.23
N LEU A 95 -9.23 3.40 4.36
CA LEU A 95 -9.95 2.81 3.24
C LEU A 95 -8.99 2.11 2.27
N ALA A 96 -7.86 2.72 1.94
CA ALA A 96 -6.86 2.12 1.07
C ALA A 96 -6.26 0.84 1.66
N GLN A 97 -5.91 0.84 2.95
CA GLN A 97 -5.43 -0.35 3.64
C GLN A 97 -6.48 -1.48 3.61
N PHE A 98 -7.74 -1.14 3.85
CA PHE A 98 -8.84 -2.10 3.78
C PHE A 98 -8.97 -2.69 2.37
N LEU A 99 -8.96 -1.87 1.32
CA LEU A 99 -9.03 -2.34 -0.07
C LEU A 99 -7.83 -3.24 -0.44
N ILE A 100 -6.62 -2.87 -0.03
CA ILE A 100 -5.41 -3.69 -0.25
C ILE A 100 -5.57 -5.05 0.42
N LEU A 101 -6.03 -5.09 1.68
CA LEU A 101 -6.24 -6.34 2.41
C LEU A 101 -7.32 -7.21 1.76
N VAL A 102 -8.43 -6.62 1.32
CA VAL A 102 -9.50 -7.36 0.63
C VAL A 102 -9.00 -7.94 -0.69
N LEU A 103 -8.40 -7.12 -1.56
CA LEU A 103 -7.92 -7.57 -2.88
C LEU A 103 -6.81 -8.63 -2.74
N GLY A 104 -5.88 -8.41 -1.82
CA GLY A 104 -4.81 -9.37 -1.53
C GLY A 104 -5.35 -10.70 -0.99
N THR A 105 -6.34 -10.65 -0.08
CA THR A 105 -6.96 -11.85 0.50
C THR A 105 -7.79 -12.62 -0.52
N VAL A 106 -8.53 -11.92 -1.40
CA VAL A 106 -9.25 -12.55 -2.51
C VAL A 106 -8.29 -13.31 -3.43
N TRP A 107 -7.18 -12.68 -3.81
CA TRP A 107 -6.12 -13.35 -4.57
C TRP A 107 -5.57 -14.57 -3.84
N LEU A 108 -5.21 -14.40 -2.57
CA LEU A 108 -4.66 -15.47 -1.73
C LEU A 108 -5.62 -16.66 -1.65
N LYS A 109 -6.92 -16.41 -1.47
CA LYS A 109 -7.96 -17.45 -1.42
C LYS A 109 -7.94 -18.35 -2.66
N PHE A 110 -7.88 -17.76 -3.85
CA PHE A 110 -7.83 -18.50 -5.10
C PHE A 110 -6.46 -19.17 -5.33
N PHE A 111 -5.39 -18.51 -4.87
CA PHE A 111 -4.03 -19.05 -5.03
C PHE A 111 -3.80 -20.33 -4.20
N ILE A 112 -4.26 -20.35 -2.95
CA ILE A 112 -4.08 -21.52 -2.05
C ILE A 112 -5.26 -22.49 -2.06
N ASP A 113 -6.29 -22.20 -2.85
CA ASP A 113 -7.56 -22.97 -2.92
C ASP A 113 -8.16 -23.29 -1.54
N ALA A 114 -8.19 -22.31 -0.66
CA ALA A 114 -8.67 -22.46 0.71
C ALA A 114 -10.09 -21.94 0.89
N PRO A 115 -10.81 -22.40 1.94
CA PRO A 115 -12.06 -21.78 2.36
C PRO A 115 -11.88 -20.31 2.73
N TRP A 116 -12.92 -19.48 2.53
CA TRP A 116 -12.90 -18.05 2.84
C TRP A 116 -12.43 -17.73 4.27
N GLY A 117 -12.91 -18.49 5.27
CA GLY A 117 -12.51 -18.31 6.67
C GLY A 117 -10.99 -18.44 6.87
N THR A 118 -10.37 -19.44 6.21
CA THR A 118 -8.92 -19.64 6.25
C THR A 118 -8.19 -18.49 5.56
N ALA A 119 -8.63 -18.08 4.36
CA ALA A 119 -8.01 -16.99 3.62
C ALA A 119 -8.07 -15.67 4.39
N PHE A 120 -9.20 -15.33 5.00
CA PHE A 120 -9.35 -14.15 5.85
C PHE A 120 -8.52 -14.24 7.14
N GLY A 121 -8.42 -15.42 7.75
CA GLY A 121 -7.58 -15.66 8.92
C GLY A 121 -6.08 -15.48 8.65
N ILE A 122 -5.63 -15.73 7.44
CA ILE A 122 -4.22 -15.63 7.04
C ILE A 122 -3.90 -14.27 6.39
N GLY A 123 -4.77 -13.78 5.51
CA GLY A 123 -4.47 -12.62 4.65
C GLY A 123 -5.06 -11.29 5.16
N PHE A 124 -6.02 -11.31 6.08
CA PHE A 124 -6.73 -10.11 6.50
C PHE A 124 -6.62 -9.85 8.01
N ALA A 125 -7.09 -10.77 8.84
CA ALA A 125 -7.23 -10.55 10.29
C ALA A 125 -5.92 -10.14 10.99
N PRO A 126 -4.75 -10.77 10.74
CA PRO A 126 -3.50 -10.41 11.42
C PRO A 126 -2.99 -9.01 11.07
N PHE A 127 -3.48 -8.44 9.96
CA PHE A 127 -2.99 -7.17 9.43
C PHE A 127 -3.82 -5.96 9.83
N ILE A 128 -5.02 -6.14 10.39
CA ILE A 128 -5.96 -5.06 10.73
C ILE A 128 -5.31 -4.04 11.67
N LEU A 129 -4.75 -4.51 12.78
CA LEU A 129 -4.12 -3.62 13.78
C LEU A 129 -2.94 -2.86 13.16
N GLY A 130 -2.08 -3.57 12.42
CA GLY A 130 -0.96 -2.94 11.72
C GLY A 130 -1.40 -1.95 10.64
N ALA A 131 -2.52 -2.21 9.98
CA ALA A 131 -3.10 -1.29 8.99
C ALA A 131 -3.56 0.03 9.63
N ILE A 132 -4.25 -0.06 10.77
CA ILE A 132 -4.70 1.11 11.54
C ILE A 132 -3.50 1.94 12.01
N ILE A 133 -2.50 1.30 12.62
CA ILE A 133 -1.29 1.98 13.11
C ILE A 133 -0.57 2.68 11.94
N LYS A 134 -0.40 2.01 10.82
CA LYS A 134 0.24 2.59 9.62
C LYS A 134 -0.55 3.77 9.05
N ALA A 135 -1.87 3.69 9.01
CA ALA A 135 -2.71 4.80 8.54
C ALA A 135 -2.56 6.05 9.44
N VAL A 136 -2.47 5.86 10.76
CA VAL A 136 -2.21 6.96 11.72
C VAL A 136 -0.83 7.57 11.49
N ILE A 137 0.20 6.73 11.32
CA ILE A 137 1.58 7.19 11.05
C ILE A 137 1.62 7.96 9.72
N VAL A 138 1.00 7.43 8.67
CA VAL A 138 0.93 8.12 7.36
C VAL A 138 0.22 9.47 7.49
N ALA A 139 -0.86 9.56 8.26
CA ALA A 139 -1.56 10.81 8.46
C ALA A 139 -0.69 11.86 9.19
N ALA A 140 -0.01 11.44 10.25
CA ALA A 140 0.86 12.33 11.03
C ALA A 140 2.09 12.79 10.22
N VAL A 141 2.81 11.83 9.62
CA VAL A 141 4.02 12.10 8.81
C VAL A 141 3.64 12.83 7.52
N GLY A 142 2.55 12.45 6.87
CA GLY A 142 2.06 13.06 5.64
C GLY A 142 1.75 14.55 5.81
N VAL A 143 1.04 14.93 6.87
CA VAL A 143 0.77 16.35 7.18
C VAL A 143 2.09 17.11 7.41
N ALA A 144 2.98 16.57 8.22
CA ALA A 144 4.26 17.22 8.51
C ALA A 144 5.12 17.42 7.25
N LEU A 145 5.18 16.40 6.38
CA LEU A 145 5.90 16.48 5.11
C LEU A 145 5.24 17.46 4.14
N LEU A 146 3.92 17.48 4.03
CA LEU A 146 3.20 18.42 3.18
C LEU A 146 3.45 19.87 3.61
N ASP A 147 3.42 20.16 4.91
CA ASP A 147 3.71 21.50 5.44
C ASP A 147 5.11 21.98 5.06
N ILE A 148 6.11 21.09 5.09
CA ILE A 148 7.47 21.41 4.67
C ILE A 148 7.53 21.60 3.15
N LEU A 149 6.95 20.68 2.39
CA LEU A 149 7.00 20.67 0.93
C LEU A 149 6.20 21.82 0.30
N PHE A 150 5.06 22.22 0.87
CA PHE A 150 4.30 23.38 0.43
C PHE A 150 5.09 24.70 0.55
N LYS A 151 5.95 24.80 1.57
CA LYS A 151 6.79 25.97 1.77
C LYS A 151 7.98 26.02 0.82
N THR A 152 8.45 24.87 0.34
CA THR A 152 9.69 24.74 -0.43
C THR A 152 9.48 24.51 -1.92
N ASN A 153 8.32 24.01 -2.34
CA ASN A 153 8.11 23.64 -3.74
C ASN A 153 6.66 23.90 -4.22
N PRO A 154 6.46 24.73 -5.28
CA PRO A 154 5.14 25.04 -5.85
C PRO A 154 4.34 23.84 -6.36
N TYR A 155 5.01 22.71 -6.64
CA TYR A 155 4.36 21.47 -7.08
C TYR A 155 3.33 20.97 -6.08
N PHE A 156 3.63 21.05 -4.78
CA PHE A 156 2.78 20.55 -3.71
C PHE A 156 1.67 21.53 -3.30
N SER A 157 1.73 22.77 -3.76
CA SER A 157 0.72 23.82 -3.48
C SER A 157 -0.52 23.76 -4.39
N LYS A 158 -0.58 22.81 -5.33
CA LYS A 158 -1.67 22.68 -6.32
C LYS A 158 -2.71 21.65 -5.93
#